data_5e7a2f2c3e3cf745c9ef0b6f12f83589
#
_entry.id   5e7a2f2c3e3cf745c9ef0b6f12f83589
#
_cell.length_a   1.000
_cell.length_b   1.000
_cell.length_c   1.000
_cell.angle_alpha   90.00
_cell.angle_beta   90.00
_cell.angle_gamma   90.00
#
_symmetry.space_group_name_H-M   'P 1'
#
loop_
_entity.id
_entity.type
_entity.pdbx_description
1 polymer ?
#
loop_
_entity_poly.entity_id
_entity_poly.type
_entity_poly.pdbx_seq_one_letter_code
_entity_poly.pdbx_strand_id
1 'polypeptide(L)'
;MTASLVGRTSTAVFALGLAFAGNSIATSLSGPRLGLIFDRSGGSLRPISGIPGAATTGQALDLGFKISGAEISPAQDAALVVNARNSSVALIRASGGDWVAASLDGVQPGPDMMAYSPGGSAAALYYAAGRVQILTGLAGAPSIAGELDVSTLPSPVTAMAVNDAGSFVLMAAGQAGAVSLYRVAAGSAPGLVASFRSVSSVRLFNAGQQALVTDTLAATVYQVTDSAGVAAIQVIASEGDGIQGLIAADTDAAGQRVFAAVGSGTVFIFDRSGGPPAAIACACAPTGLFRLAGGATFSLTELAAGPLEVLDANSAPRMVAVPPPVQAAPLPGGHR
;
A
#
# COMPACT_ATOMS: atom_id res chain seq x y z
N MET A 1 18.37 -95.10 -26.27
CA MET A 1 17.22 -95.13 -25.35
C MET A 1 17.26 -93.84 -24.53
N THR A 2 16.56 -92.85 -24.98
CA THR A 2 16.56 -91.50 -24.39
C THR A 2 15.14 -91.22 -23.93
N ALA A 3 14.96 -90.99 -22.63
CA ALA A 3 13.70 -90.56 -22.01
C ALA A 3 13.68 -89.07 -21.89
N SER A 4 12.67 -88.50 -22.51
CA SER A 4 12.39 -87.03 -22.43
C SER A 4 11.49 -86.77 -21.26
N LEU A 5 11.90 -85.84 -20.36
CA LEU A 5 11.11 -85.31 -19.26
C LEU A 5 10.56 -83.92 -19.65
N VAL A 6 9.25 -83.85 -19.73
CA VAL A 6 8.54 -82.57 -20.00
C VAL A 6 8.23 -81.93 -18.67
N GLY A 7 8.89 -80.80 -18.36
CA GLY A 7 8.62 -79.99 -17.23
C GLY A 7 7.52 -78.92 -17.54
N ARG A 8 6.43 -78.95 -16.81
CA ARG A 8 5.37 -77.88 -16.84
C ARG A 8 5.76 -76.76 -15.91
N THR A 9 6.04 -75.58 -16.45
CA THR A 9 6.21 -74.36 -15.70
C THR A 9 4.85 -73.66 -15.55
N SER A 10 4.36 -73.55 -14.31
CA SER A 10 3.19 -72.78 -13.98
C SER A 10 3.62 -71.35 -13.76
N THR A 11 3.17 -70.42 -14.63
CA THR A 11 3.38 -68.98 -14.48
C THR A 11 2.26 -68.36 -13.60
N ALA A 12 2.60 -68.00 -12.35
CA ALA A 12 1.70 -67.22 -11.48
C ALA A 12 1.79 -65.74 -11.86
N VAL A 13 0.70 -65.18 -12.37
CA VAL A 13 0.56 -63.74 -12.64
C VAL A 13 0.11 -63.06 -11.36
N PHE A 14 1.02 -62.32 -10.71
CA PHE A 14 0.69 -61.43 -9.61
C PHE A 14 0.20 -60.10 -10.20
N ALA A 15 -1.11 -59.84 -10.11
CA ALA A 15 -1.67 -58.53 -10.42
C ALA A 15 -1.44 -57.59 -9.23
N LEU A 16 -0.45 -56.68 -9.34
CA LEU A 16 -0.19 -55.64 -8.36
C LEU A 16 -1.13 -54.47 -8.66
N GLY A 17 -2.27 -54.38 -7.91
CA GLY A 17 -3.19 -53.24 -8.00
C GLY A 17 -2.58 -52.03 -7.31
N LEU A 18 -2.02 -51.08 -8.08
CA LEU A 18 -1.68 -49.76 -7.57
C LEU A 18 -2.97 -48.96 -7.38
N ALA A 19 -3.43 -48.82 -6.13
CA ALA A 19 -4.44 -47.83 -5.75
C ALA A 19 -3.77 -46.46 -5.72
N PHE A 20 -3.92 -45.67 -6.79
CA PHE A 20 -3.63 -44.23 -6.76
C PHE A 20 -4.69 -43.55 -5.89
N ALA A 21 -4.38 -43.32 -4.61
CA ALA A 21 -5.08 -42.33 -3.82
C ALA A 21 -4.71 -40.96 -4.39
N GLY A 22 -5.51 -40.49 -5.34
CA GLY A 22 -5.42 -39.13 -5.85
C GLY A 22 -5.77 -38.15 -4.73
N ASN A 23 -4.77 -37.60 -4.04
CA ASN A 23 -4.95 -36.37 -3.28
C ASN A 23 -5.28 -35.27 -4.29
N SER A 24 -6.56 -35.01 -4.50
CA SER A 24 -7.01 -33.80 -5.13
C SER A 24 -6.63 -32.63 -4.20
N ILE A 25 -5.46 -32.03 -4.45
CA ILE A 25 -5.15 -30.72 -3.91
C ILE A 25 -6.16 -29.81 -4.58
N ALA A 26 -7.20 -29.45 -3.84
CA ALA A 26 -8.09 -28.37 -4.24
C ALA A 26 -7.23 -27.09 -4.28
N THR A 27 -6.66 -26.78 -5.44
CA THR A 27 -6.11 -25.45 -5.69
C THR A 27 -7.28 -24.49 -5.60
N SER A 28 -7.37 -23.75 -4.50
CA SER A 28 -8.29 -22.63 -4.41
C SER A 28 -7.93 -21.66 -5.52
N LEU A 29 -8.77 -21.59 -6.55
CA LEU A 29 -8.68 -20.54 -7.56
C LEU A 29 -8.99 -19.22 -6.85
N SER A 30 -7.95 -18.54 -6.35
CA SER A 30 -8.11 -17.19 -5.87
C SER A 30 -8.37 -16.30 -7.09
N GLY A 31 -9.57 -15.72 -7.15
CA GLY A 31 -9.90 -14.72 -8.18
C GLY A 31 -8.95 -13.51 -8.13
N PRO A 32 -8.99 -12.63 -9.15
CA PRO A 32 -8.20 -11.41 -9.14
C PRO A 32 -8.47 -10.60 -7.87
N ARG A 33 -7.43 -10.00 -7.30
CA ARG A 33 -7.54 -9.11 -6.15
C ARG A 33 -7.29 -7.68 -6.61
N LEU A 34 -8.20 -6.79 -6.26
CA LEU A 34 -8.03 -5.36 -6.51
C LEU A 34 -7.14 -4.70 -5.45
N GLY A 35 -7.05 -5.29 -4.26
CA GLY A 35 -6.15 -4.81 -3.22
C GLY A 35 -6.56 -5.16 -1.80
N LEU A 36 -5.94 -4.47 -0.87
CA LEU A 36 -6.25 -4.45 0.56
C LEU A 36 -6.75 -3.07 0.95
N ILE A 37 -7.58 -3.00 1.97
CA ILE A 37 -8.00 -1.75 2.59
C ILE A 37 -7.98 -1.89 4.11
N PHE A 38 -7.61 -0.81 4.79
CA PHE A 38 -7.69 -0.73 6.24
C PHE A 38 -9.08 -0.27 6.67
N ASP A 39 -9.80 -1.14 7.35
CA ASP A 39 -11.05 -0.83 8.04
C ASP A 39 -10.75 -0.27 9.43
N ARG A 40 -10.65 1.08 9.53
CA ARG A 40 -10.39 1.75 10.81
C ARG A 40 -11.45 1.44 11.86
N SER A 41 -12.70 1.38 11.46
CA SER A 41 -13.83 1.14 12.37
C SER A 41 -13.81 -0.29 12.93
N GLY A 42 -13.46 -1.26 12.11
CA GLY A 42 -13.33 -2.65 12.49
C GLY A 42 -11.99 -3.00 13.13
N GLY A 43 -10.96 -2.14 12.98
CA GLY A 43 -9.59 -2.43 13.38
C GLY A 43 -9.04 -3.65 12.66
N SER A 44 -9.20 -3.72 11.33
CA SER A 44 -8.85 -4.91 10.54
C SER A 44 -8.44 -4.54 9.11
N LEU A 45 -7.75 -5.44 8.43
CA LEU A 45 -7.56 -5.38 6.98
C LEU A 45 -8.66 -6.17 6.29
N ARG A 46 -9.10 -5.68 5.12
CA ARG A 46 -10.05 -6.39 4.25
C ARG A 46 -9.50 -6.47 2.84
N PRO A 47 -9.55 -7.63 2.20
CA PRO A 47 -9.25 -7.75 0.77
C PRO A 47 -10.41 -7.17 -0.06
N ILE A 48 -10.07 -6.54 -1.17
CA ILE A 48 -11.01 -6.22 -2.23
C ILE A 48 -10.78 -7.24 -3.33
N SER A 49 -11.76 -8.11 -3.56
CA SER A 49 -11.69 -9.18 -4.55
C SER A 49 -12.44 -8.79 -5.81
N GLY A 50 -11.91 -9.13 -6.97
CA GLY A 50 -12.48 -8.81 -8.28
C GLY A 50 -11.62 -7.84 -9.08
N ILE A 51 -12.23 -7.27 -10.10
CA ILE A 51 -11.66 -6.24 -10.99
C ILE A 51 -12.49 -4.96 -10.85
N PRO A 52 -11.96 -3.78 -11.23
CA PRO A 52 -12.73 -2.54 -11.19
C PRO A 52 -14.08 -2.69 -11.94
N GLY A 53 -15.18 -2.35 -11.25
CA GLY A 53 -16.56 -2.50 -11.76
C GLY A 53 -17.21 -3.86 -11.47
N ALA A 54 -16.45 -4.85 -10.99
CA ALA A 54 -16.96 -6.15 -10.53
C ALA A 54 -16.22 -6.63 -9.27
N ALA A 55 -15.87 -5.70 -8.39
CA ALA A 55 -15.19 -5.98 -7.15
C ALA A 55 -16.14 -5.97 -5.95
N THR A 56 -15.78 -6.70 -4.91
CA THR A 56 -16.50 -6.76 -3.63
C THR A 56 -15.51 -6.65 -2.47
N THR A 57 -15.95 -6.04 -1.36
CA THR A 57 -15.19 -6.02 -0.12
C THR A 57 -15.32 -7.36 0.58
N GLY A 58 -14.19 -8.03 0.83
CA GLY A 58 -14.14 -9.31 1.51
C GLY A 58 -14.31 -9.20 3.03
N GLN A 59 -14.31 -10.37 3.68
CA GLN A 59 -14.32 -10.45 5.14
C GLN A 59 -13.01 -9.87 5.73
N ALA A 60 -13.09 -9.39 6.97
CA ALA A 60 -11.91 -8.99 7.73
C ALA A 60 -10.92 -10.16 7.82
N LEU A 61 -9.64 -9.86 7.64
CA LEU A 61 -8.59 -10.86 7.84
C LEU A 61 -8.54 -11.22 9.34
N ASP A 62 -8.51 -12.51 9.61
CA ASP A 62 -8.30 -13.01 10.97
C ASP A 62 -6.79 -13.02 11.27
N LEU A 63 -6.33 -12.01 11.96
CA LEU A 63 -4.93 -11.87 12.38
C LEU A 63 -4.72 -12.31 13.85
N GLY A 64 -5.79 -12.72 14.54
CA GLY A 64 -5.77 -13.00 15.97
C GLY A 64 -5.69 -11.75 16.87
N PHE A 65 -5.65 -10.54 16.28
CA PHE A 65 -5.63 -9.27 17.01
C PHE A 65 -6.24 -8.13 16.19
N LYS A 66 -6.68 -7.09 16.89
CA LYS A 66 -7.12 -5.83 16.26
C LYS A 66 -5.92 -4.95 15.93
N ILE A 67 -6.04 -4.17 14.87
CA ILE A 67 -5.01 -3.21 14.43
C ILE A 67 -5.47 -1.77 14.63
N SER A 68 -4.55 -0.90 15.05
CA SER A 68 -4.78 0.55 15.22
C SER A 68 -4.30 1.38 14.05
N GLY A 69 -3.40 0.85 13.23
CA GLY A 69 -2.86 1.49 12.05
C GLY A 69 -2.35 0.46 11.05
N ALA A 70 -2.38 0.82 9.78
CA ALA A 70 -1.83 -0.01 8.71
C ALA A 70 -1.27 0.85 7.60
N GLU A 71 -0.14 0.41 7.03
CA GLU A 71 0.40 0.89 5.77
C GLU A 71 0.48 -0.29 4.82
N ILE A 72 -0.13 -0.17 3.66
CA ILE A 72 -0.26 -1.26 2.69
C ILE A 72 0.82 -1.10 1.63
N SER A 73 1.46 -2.22 1.24
CA SER A 73 2.50 -2.20 0.22
C SER A 73 1.96 -1.71 -1.13
N PRO A 74 2.77 -1.03 -1.94
CA PRO A 74 2.35 -0.59 -3.28
C PRO A 74 1.89 -1.74 -4.19
N ALA A 75 2.44 -2.95 -4.00
CA ALA A 75 2.05 -4.16 -4.71
C ALA A 75 0.75 -4.80 -4.20
N GLN A 76 0.19 -4.31 -3.08
CA GLN A 76 -1.03 -4.82 -2.47
C GLN A 76 -0.95 -6.29 -1.99
N ASP A 77 0.25 -6.78 -1.76
CA ASP A 77 0.57 -8.15 -1.37
C ASP A 77 1.06 -8.27 0.09
N ALA A 78 1.32 -7.13 0.73
CA ALA A 78 1.75 -7.04 2.11
C ALA A 78 1.20 -5.78 2.79
N ALA A 79 1.24 -5.77 4.12
CA ALA A 79 0.96 -4.57 4.93
C ALA A 79 1.79 -4.59 6.22
N LEU A 80 2.28 -3.43 6.62
CA LEU A 80 2.74 -3.19 7.98
C LEU A 80 1.54 -2.79 8.83
N VAL A 81 1.36 -3.43 9.97
CA VAL A 81 0.23 -3.15 10.85
C VAL A 81 0.70 -2.92 12.28
N VAL A 82 -0.02 -2.06 12.99
CA VAL A 82 0.20 -1.80 14.41
C VAL A 82 -0.87 -2.52 15.22
N ASN A 83 -0.47 -3.41 16.11
CA ASN A 83 -1.36 -4.12 17.01
C ASN A 83 -1.98 -3.13 18.02
N ALA A 84 -3.30 -3.05 18.07
CA ALA A 84 -4.02 -2.10 18.91
C ALA A 84 -3.82 -2.32 20.41
N ARG A 85 -3.40 -3.54 20.83
CA ARG A 85 -3.27 -3.89 22.24
C ARG A 85 -1.92 -3.51 22.85
N ASN A 86 -0.83 -3.71 22.11
CA ASN A 86 0.53 -3.55 22.60
C ASN A 86 1.41 -2.66 21.71
N SER A 87 0.80 -2.07 20.67
CA SER A 87 1.47 -1.22 19.68
C SER A 87 2.64 -1.88 18.92
N SER A 88 2.81 -3.21 19.03
CA SER A 88 3.83 -3.90 18.24
C SER A 88 3.53 -3.81 16.75
N VAL A 89 4.59 -3.75 15.94
CA VAL A 89 4.47 -3.75 14.48
C VAL A 89 4.61 -5.18 13.97
N ALA A 90 3.72 -5.58 13.06
CA ALA A 90 3.78 -6.86 12.37
C ALA A 90 3.72 -6.65 10.87
N LEU A 91 4.34 -7.56 10.13
CA LEU A 91 4.25 -7.63 8.67
C LEU A 91 3.22 -8.70 8.30
N ILE A 92 2.18 -8.29 7.61
CA ILE A 92 1.16 -9.18 7.06
C ILE A 92 1.52 -9.46 5.61
N ARG A 93 1.50 -10.72 5.19
CA ARG A 93 1.77 -11.15 3.80
C ARG A 93 0.79 -12.20 3.32
N ALA A 94 0.54 -12.21 2.02
CA ALA A 94 -0.13 -13.32 1.36
C ALA A 94 0.82 -14.52 1.27
N SER A 95 0.39 -15.68 1.74
CA SER A 95 1.15 -16.95 1.69
C SER A 95 0.21 -18.13 1.46
N GLY A 96 0.40 -18.88 0.36
CA GLY A 96 -0.38 -20.08 0.07
C GLY A 96 -1.90 -19.88 -0.07
N GLY A 97 -2.35 -18.65 -0.32
CA GLY A 97 -3.78 -18.30 -0.39
C GLY A 97 -4.32 -17.63 0.87
N ASP A 98 -3.62 -17.74 1.99
CA ASP A 98 -3.95 -17.12 3.28
C ASP A 98 -3.11 -15.87 3.54
N TRP A 99 -3.45 -15.14 4.61
CA TRP A 99 -2.69 -14.01 5.10
C TRP A 99 -2.03 -14.39 6.43
N VAL A 100 -0.72 -14.22 6.49
CA VAL A 100 0.10 -14.59 7.65
C VAL A 100 0.71 -13.35 8.27
N ALA A 101 0.61 -13.24 9.59
CA ALA A 101 1.28 -12.21 10.38
C ALA A 101 2.64 -12.72 10.84
N ALA A 102 3.69 -11.94 10.60
CA ALA A 102 5.04 -12.16 11.10
C ALA A 102 5.46 -11.00 12.00
N SER A 103 5.99 -11.30 13.19
CA SER A 103 6.62 -10.30 14.05
C SER A 103 7.90 -9.78 13.39
N LEU A 104 8.25 -8.55 13.71
CA LEU A 104 9.46 -7.91 13.23
C LEU A 104 10.41 -7.71 14.43
N ASP A 105 11.46 -8.50 14.46
CA ASP A 105 12.42 -8.47 15.57
C ASP A 105 13.16 -7.13 15.63
N GLY A 106 13.28 -6.57 16.84
CA GLY A 106 13.97 -5.30 17.10
C GLY A 106 13.18 -4.04 16.71
N VAL A 107 12.03 -4.17 16.05
CA VAL A 107 11.18 -3.01 15.73
C VAL A 107 10.54 -2.47 16.99
N GLN A 108 10.67 -1.16 17.20
CA GLN A 108 10.06 -0.49 18.36
C GLN A 108 8.54 -0.43 18.20
N PRO A 109 7.77 -0.56 19.29
CA PRO A 109 6.34 -0.43 19.24
C PRO A 109 5.91 1.03 19.08
N GLY A 110 4.72 1.23 18.52
CA GLY A 110 4.02 2.52 18.46
C GLY A 110 4.66 3.55 17.52
N PRO A 111 4.93 3.22 16.24
CA PRO A 111 5.30 4.25 15.29
C PRO A 111 4.13 5.21 15.08
N ASP A 112 4.45 6.51 15.01
CA ASP A 112 3.47 7.57 14.72
C ASP A 112 3.15 7.64 13.22
N MET A 113 4.10 7.22 12.37
CA MET A 113 3.92 7.17 10.92
C MET A 113 4.69 5.98 10.32
N MET A 114 4.12 5.39 9.29
CA MET A 114 4.73 4.33 8.50
C MET A 114 4.68 4.71 7.03
N ALA A 115 5.69 4.37 6.26
CA ALA A 115 5.71 4.57 4.81
C ALA A 115 6.47 3.44 4.13
N TYR A 116 5.87 2.85 3.07
CA TYR A 116 6.58 1.97 2.15
C TYR A 116 7.36 2.76 1.10
N SER A 117 8.43 2.17 0.62
CA SER A 117 9.09 2.63 -0.59
C SER A 117 8.25 2.36 -1.84
N PRO A 118 8.49 3.06 -2.97
CA PRO A 118 7.71 2.88 -4.20
C PRO A 118 7.65 1.44 -4.70
N GLY A 119 8.75 0.69 -4.61
CA GLY A 119 8.83 -0.71 -5.00
C GLY A 119 8.44 -1.69 -3.89
N GLY A 120 8.12 -1.22 -2.67
CA GLY A 120 7.74 -2.07 -1.55
C GLY A 120 8.88 -2.85 -0.90
N SER A 121 10.13 -2.62 -1.31
CA SER A 121 11.32 -3.34 -0.81
C SER A 121 11.79 -2.84 0.55
N ALA A 122 11.50 -1.58 0.88
CA ALA A 122 11.84 -0.93 2.14
C ALA A 122 10.61 -0.26 2.77
N ALA A 123 10.72 0.03 4.05
CA ALA A 123 9.78 0.89 4.77
C ALA A 123 10.48 1.72 5.83
N ALA A 124 9.88 2.84 6.18
CA ALA A 124 10.30 3.71 7.27
C ALA A 124 9.22 3.77 8.35
N LEU A 125 9.64 3.70 9.60
CA LEU A 125 8.81 3.81 10.79
C LEU A 125 9.28 5.03 11.58
N TYR A 126 8.48 6.08 11.63
CA TYR A 126 8.78 7.31 12.38
C TYR A 126 8.18 7.24 13.78
N TYR A 127 8.95 7.70 14.75
CA TYR A 127 8.59 7.84 16.15
C TYR A 127 8.76 9.31 16.58
N ALA A 128 7.75 9.90 17.20
CA ALA A 128 7.75 11.31 17.62
C ALA A 128 8.87 11.63 18.63
N ALA A 129 9.50 10.61 19.21
CA ALA A 129 10.73 10.76 20.00
C ALA A 129 11.96 11.20 19.18
N GLY A 130 11.78 11.48 17.87
CA GLY A 130 12.84 11.97 16.99
C GLY A 130 13.67 10.87 16.33
N ARG A 131 13.06 9.73 16.04
CA ARG A 131 13.74 8.59 15.40
C ARG A 131 12.97 8.04 14.22
N VAL A 132 13.70 7.51 13.24
CA VAL A 132 13.15 6.70 12.15
C VAL A 132 13.89 5.37 12.07
N GLN A 133 13.19 4.25 12.17
CA GLN A 133 13.73 2.93 11.86
C GLN A 133 13.49 2.62 10.38
N ILE A 134 14.51 2.13 9.70
CA ILE A 134 14.43 1.70 8.30
C ILE A 134 14.39 0.18 8.25
N LEU A 135 13.37 -0.35 7.61
CA LEU A 135 13.22 -1.77 7.31
C LEU A 135 13.57 -2.03 5.84
N THR A 136 14.24 -3.13 5.59
CA THR A 136 14.52 -3.64 4.24
C THR A 136 14.22 -5.13 4.14
N GLY A 137 14.28 -5.70 2.94
CA GLY A 137 14.00 -7.11 2.73
C GLY A 137 12.54 -7.50 2.90
N LEU A 138 11.61 -6.54 2.80
CA LEU A 138 10.18 -6.75 3.07
C LEU A 138 9.52 -7.80 2.18
N ALA A 139 10.03 -8.08 1.00
CA ALA A 139 9.53 -9.16 0.15
C ALA A 139 10.00 -10.57 0.58
N GLY A 140 11.07 -10.66 1.39
CA GLY A 140 11.70 -11.92 1.80
C GLY A 140 11.91 -12.01 3.31
N ALA A 141 13.11 -11.73 3.77
CA ALA A 141 13.52 -11.72 5.17
C ALA A 141 13.64 -10.26 5.67
N PRO A 142 12.60 -9.69 6.30
CA PRO A 142 12.63 -8.32 6.78
C PRO A 142 13.64 -8.16 7.90
N SER A 143 14.38 -7.06 7.88
CA SER A 143 15.34 -6.69 8.92
C SER A 143 15.44 -5.17 9.05
N ILE A 144 15.90 -4.71 10.21
CA ILE A 144 16.24 -3.31 10.43
C ILE A 144 17.57 -3.03 9.72
N ALA A 145 17.55 -2.16 8.71
CA ALA A 145 18.75 -1.71 8.00
C ALA A 145 19.50 -0.60 8.74
N GLY A 146 18.81 0.16 9.59
CA GLY A 146 19.38 1.23 10.37
C GLY A 146 18.35 2.11 11.06
N GLU A 147 18.87 3.07 11.83
CA GLU A 147 18.08 4.11 12.48
C GLU A 147 18.63 5.49 12.07
N LEU A 148 17.73 6.45 11.90
CA LEU A 148 18.05 7.84 11.60
C LEU A 148 17.61 8.72 12.78
N ASP A 149 18.48 9.61 13.22
CA ASP A 149 18.15 10.65 14.20
C ASP A 149 17.51 11.84 13.46
N VAL A 150 16.28 12.15 13.82
CA VAL A 150 15.49 13.26 13.28
C VAL A 150 15.04 14.22 14.40
N SER A 151 15.63 14.12 15.59
CA SER A 151 15.29 14.94 16.77
C SER A 151 15.50 16.43 16.55
N THR A 152 16.34 16.80 15.58
CA THR A 152 16.62 18.21 15.24
C THR A 152 15.64 18.81 14.25
N LEU A 153 14.72 17.99 13.66
CA LEU A 153 13.71 18.50 12.75
C LEU A 153 12.62 19.28 13.50
N PRO A 154 12.04 20.30 12.87
CA PRO A 154 10.85 20.97 13.41
C PRO A 154 9.71 19.97 13.66
N SER A 155 8.84 20.29 14.62
CA SER A 155 7.64 19.51 14.91
C SER A 155 6.39 20.30 14.50
N PRO A 156 5.32 19.63 14.04
CA PRO A 156 5.19 18.19 13.80
C PRO A 156 5.82 17.76 12.48
N VAL A 157 6.12 16.45 12.37
CA VAL A 157 6.33 15.78 11.08
C VAL A 157 4.96 15.48 10.48
N THR A 158 4.73 15.92 9.24
CA THR A 158 3.41 15.82 8.59
C THR A 158 3.35 14.76 7.49
N ALA A 159 4.50 14.45 6.87
CA ALA A 159 4.60 13.43 5.84
C ALA A 159 6.01 12.84 5.79
N MET A 160 6.11 11.60 5.33
CA MET A 160 7.36 10.87 5.19
C MET A 160 7.30 9.96 3.96
N ALA A 161 8.43 9.79 3.29
CA ALA A 161 8.62 8.79 2.25
C ALA A 161 10.05 8.23 2.32
N VAL A 162 10.23 6.95 1.95
CA VAL A 162 11.51 6.24 1.94
C VAL A 162 11.80 5.72 0.53
N ASN A 163 13.06 5.71 0.12
CA ASN A 163 13.46 5.16 -1.16
C ASN A 163 13.60 3.62 -1.12
N ASP A 164 13.63 2.97 -2.28
CA ASP A 164 13.66 1.51 -2.39
C ASP A 164 14.91 0.86 -1.78
N ALA A 165 16.02 1.57 -1.75
CA ALA A 165 17.25 1.11 -1.10
C ALA A 165 17.24 1.29 0.44
N GLY A 166 16.25 1.98 1.02
CA GLY A 166 16.24 2.33 2.43
C GLY A 166 17.39 3.26 2.85
N SER A 167 18.03 3.95 1.91
CA SER A 167 19.25 4.73 2.16
C SER A 167 18.96 6.17 2.62
N PHE A 168 17.77 6.67 2.37
CA PHE A 168 17.30 7.97 2.85
C PHE A 168 15.77 8.01 2.99
N VAL A 169 15.31 8.96 3.79
CA VAL A 169 13.91 9.36 3.87
C VAL A 169 13.76 10.83 3.49
N LEU A 170 12.64 11.18 2.88
CA LEU A 170 12.14 12.55 2.80
C LEU A 170 11.12 12.77 3.90
N MET A 171 11.26 13.84 4.66
CA MET A 171 10.38 14.18 5.77
C MET A 171 9.93 15.63 5.66
N ALA A 172 8.62 15.83 5.67
CA ALA A 172 8.03 17.15 5.79
C ALA A 172 7.80 17.48 7.26
N ALA A 173 8.36 18.57 7.74
CA ALA A 173 8.32 18.94 9.13
C ALA A 173 8.14 20.44 9.31
N GLY A 174 7.33 20.86 10.29
CA GLY A 174 7.02 22.25 10.58
C GLY A 174 5.55 22.52 10.82
N GLN A 175 5.22 23.74 11.10
CA GLN A 175 3.84 24.20 11.35
C GLN A 175 3.15 24.59 10.04
N ALA A 176 1.82 24.47 10.01
CA ALA A 176 1.04 24.96 8.88
C ALA A 176 1.36 26.44 8.58
N GLY A 177 1.62 26.74 7.33
CA GLY A 177 2.15 28.03 6.84
C GLY A 177 3.66 28.04 6.62
N ALA A 178 4.43 27.14 7.25
CA ALA A 178 5.90 27.07 7.18
C ALA A 178 6.42 25.64 7.37
N VAL A 179 6.14 24.76 6.41
CA VAL A 179 6.60 23.36 6.40
C VAL A 179 7.82 23.24 5.49
N SER A 180 8.84 22.59 5.97
CA SER A 180 10.05 22.30 5.20
C SER A 180 10.19 20.80 4.91
N LEU A 181 10.64 20.49 3.70
CA LEU A 181 10.98 19.14 3.29
C LEU A 181 12.47 18.92 3.52
N TYR A 182 12.81 17.89 4.24
CA TYR A 182 14.17 17.49 4.54
C TYR A 182 14.51 16.14 3.93
N ARG A 183 15.73 15.98 3.46
CA ARG A 183 16.33 14.70 3.16
C ARG A 183 17.19 14.25 4.35
N VAL A 184 16.90 13.08 4.89
CA VAL A 184 17.63 12.50 6.02
C VAL A 184 18.24 11.17 5.58
N ALA A 185 19.55 11.01 5.79
CA ALA A 185 20.29 9.78 5.48
C ALA A 185 21.23 9.45 6.62
N ALA A 186 21.62 8.18 6.73
CA ALA A 186 22.56 7.73 7.76
C ALA A 186 23.89 8.48 7.70
N GLY A 187 24.40 8.87 8.86
CA GLY A 187 25.69 9.56 8.97
C GLY A 187 25.72 11.00 8.47
N SER A 188 24.57 11.58 8.11
CA SER A 188 24.46 12.97 7.63
C SER A 188 23.44 13.75 8.44
N ALA A 189 23.68 15.03 8.66
CA ALA A 189 22.66 15.91 9.19
C ALA A 189 21.49 16.05 8.20
N PRO A 190 20.24 16.29 8.68
CA PRO A 190 19.12 16.56 7.80
C PRO A 190 19.39 17.73 6.85
N GLY A 191 19.31 17.49 5.56
CA GLY A 191 19.49 18.50 4.51
C GLY A 191 18.15 19.10 4.10
N LEU A 192 18.02 20.45 4.13
CA LEU A 192 16.84 21.13 3.62
C LEU A 192 16.77 20.97 2.10
N VAL A 193 15.62 20.47 1.61
CA VAL A 193 15.33 20.30 0.18
C VAL A 193 14.52 21.48 -0.34
N ALA A 194 13.42 21.82 0.35
CA ALA A 194 12.50 22.89 -0.05
C ALA A 194 11.61 23.32 1.10
N SER A 195 10.92 24.47 0.93
CA SER A 195 9.91 24.94 1.88
C SER A 195 8.56 25.14 1.19
N PHE A 196 7.48 24.83 1.90
CA PHE A 196 6.10 24.83 1.44
C PHE A 196 5.19 25.49 2.50
N ARG A 197 3.94 25.76 2.13
CA ARG A 197 2.96 26.28 3.10
C ARG A 197 2.39 25.16 3.97
N SER A 198 2.17 24.01 3.36
CA SER A 198 1.67 22.81 4.04
C SER A 198 2.07 21.59 3.22
N VAL A 199 2.44 20.51 3.87
CA VAL A 199 2.69 19.25 3.18
C VAL A 199 1.85 18.16 3.82
N SER A 200 0.83 17.68 3.10
CA SER A 200 -0.03 16.59 3.55
C SER A 200 0.48 15.22 3.11
N SER A 201 1.23 15.15 2.02
CA SER A 201 1.85 13.91 1.56
C SER A 201 3.13 14.16 0.78
N VAL A 202 4.05 13.20 0.90
CA VAL A 202 5.24 13.06 0.06
C VAL A 202 5.20 11.65 -0.51
N ARG A 203 5.30 11.52 -1.84
CA ARG A 203 5.33 10.23 -2.52
C ARG A 203 6.56 10.16 -3.39
N LEU A 204 7.46 9.22 -3.09
CA LEU A 204 8.58 8.92 -3.98
C LEU A 204 8.10 8.07 -5.15
N PHE A 205 8.67 8.28 -6.31
CA PHE A 205 8.45 7.49 -7.52
C PHE A 205 9.71 7.45 -8.37
N ASN A 206 9.70 6.72 -9.48
CA ASN A 206 10.88 6.54 -10.32
C ASN A 206 12.09 6.05 -9.50
N ALA A 207 11.92 4.91 -8.82
CA ALA A 207 12.92 4.31 -7.93
C ALA A 207 13.48 5.25 -6.84
N GLY A 208 12.67 6.22 -6.41
CA GLY A 208 13.03 7.18 -5.37
C GLY A 208 13.83 8.40 -5.85
N GLN A 209 14.00 8.58 -7.16
CA GLN A 209 14.72 9.73 -7.72
C GLN A 209 13.87 11.00 -7.78
N GLN A 210 12.56 10.86 -7.73
CA GLN A 210 11.60 11.95 -7.80
C GLN A 210 10.59 11.84 -6.68
N ALA A 211 10.14 12.97 -6.19
CA ALA A 211 9.08 13.05 -5.19
C ALA A 211 7.92 13.92 -5.68
N LEU A 212 6.71 13.47 -5.41
CA LEU A 212 5.50 14.28 -5.49
C LEU A 212 5.21 14.84 -4.10
N VAL A 213 5.03 16.15 -4.00
CA VAL A 213 4.71 16.85 -2.75
C VAL A 213 3.36 17.54 -2.90
N THR A 214 2.44 17.24 -1.99
CA THR A 214 1.10 17.82 -1.97
C THR A 214 1.03 18.93 -0.93
N ASP A 215 0.91 20.19 -1.39
CA ASP A 215 0.68 21.36 -0.52
C ASP A 215 -0.81 21.73 -0.55
N THR A 216 -1.53 21.33 0.48
CA THR A 216 -2.98 21.52 0.56
C THR A 216 -3.37 22.98 0.83
N LEU A 217 -2.54 23.76 1.52
CA LEU A 217 -2.81 25.20 1.75
C LEU A 217 -2.50 26.07 0.52
N ALA A 218 -1.56 25.64 -0.31
CA ALA A 218 -1.27 26.29 -1.57
C ALA A 218 -2.14 25.76 -2.72
N ALA A 219 -2.95 24.72 -2.49
CA ALA A 219 -3.66 23.96 -3.52
C ALA A 219 -2.75 23.60 -4.70
N THR A 220 -1.55 23.13 -4.40
CA THR A 220 -0.50 22.90 -5.40
C THR A 220 0.16 21.54 -5.22
N VAL A 221 0.40 20.89 -6.34
CA VAL A 221 1.18 19.64 -6.42
C VAL A 221 2.52 19.96 -7.06
N TYR A 222 3.59 19.66 -6.33
CA TYR A 222 4.96 19.87 -6.78
C TYR A 222 5.63 18.55 -7.10
N GLN A 223 6.44 18.56 -8.13
CA GLN A 223 7.47 17.55 -8.34
C GLN A 223 8.81 18.09 -7.84
N VAL A 224 9.49 17.31 -7.04
CA VAL A 224 10.87 17.54 -6.60
C VAL A 224 11.75 16.49 -7.27
N THR A 225 12.72 16.97 -8.05
CA THR A 225 13.68 16.11 -8.75
C THR A 225 15.05 16.28 -8.09
N ASP A 226 15.86 15.22 -8.08
CA ASP A 226 17.20 15.20 -7.48
C ASP A 226 17.24 15.64 -6.01
N SER A 227 16.52 14.89 -5.21
CA SER A 227 16.50 15.07 -3.76
C SER A 227 17.87 14.81 -3.08
N ALA A 228 18.92 14.46 -3.84
CA ALA A 228 20.29 14.21 -3.35
C ALA A 228 21.22 15.41 -3.46
N GLY A 229 20.83 16.45 -4.20
CA GLY A 229 21.64 17.64 -4.46
C GLY A 229 20.86 18.94 -4.37
N VAL A 230 21.05 19.82 -5.34
CA VAL A 230 20.19 21.01 -5.49
C VAL A 230 18.87 20.57 -6.10
N ALA A 231 17.81 20.60 -5.31
CA ALA A 231 16.50 20.15 -5.75
C ALA A 231 15.92 21.10 -6.82
N ALA A 232 15.55 20.54 -7.97
CA ALA A 232 14.70 21.23 -8.93
C ALA A 232 13.23 21.01 -8.54
N ILE A 233 12.47 22.11 -8.39
CA ILE A 233 11.06 22.07 -8.00
C ILE A 233 10.24 22.54 -9.19
N GLN A 234 9.28 21.74 -9.60
CA GLN A 234 8.35 22.03 -10.68
C GLN A 234 6.92 21.96 -10.16
N VAL A 235 6.10 22.95 -10.49
CA VAL A 235 4.64 22.88 -10.28
C VAL A 235 4.06 21.96 -11.35
N ILE A 236 3.33 20.92 -10.92
CA ILE A 236 2.61 20.01 -11.80
C ILE A 236 1.15 20.43 -11.93
N ALA A 237 0.57 20.90 -10.84
CA ALA A 237 -0.83 21.25 -10.77
C ALA A 237 -1.03 22.36 -9.72
N SER A 238 -1.94 23.30 -9.98
CA SER A 238 -2.19 24.46 -9.14
C SER A 238 -3.65 24.92 -9.18
N GLU A 239 -3.99 25.92 -8.40
CA GLU A 239 -5.30 26.58 -8.45
C GLU A 239 -5.67 27.06 -9.87
N GLY A 240 -4.68 27.48 -10.68
CA GLY A 240 -4.87 27.90 -12.07
C GLY A 240 -5.40 26.77 -12.97
N ASP A 241 -5.21 25.52 -12.59
CA ASP A 241 -5.71 24.32 -13.28
C ASP A 241 -7.09 23.87 -12.78
N GLY A 242 -7.71 24.64 -11.87
CA GLY A 242 -9.02 24.34 -11.27
C GLY A 242 -8.94 23.53 -9.99
N ILE A 243 -7.73 23.28 -9.45
CA ILE A 243 -7.56 22.51 -8.19
C ILE A 243 -7.88 23.44 -7.02
N GLN A 244 -9.07 23.28 -6.45
CA GLN A 244 -9.46 23.98 -5.23
C GLN A 244 -9.81 22.95 -4.15
N GLY A 245 -9.33 23.17 -2.92
CA GLY A 245 -9.54 22.21 -1.83
C GLY A 245 -8.84 20.88 -2.09
N LEU A 246 -7.58 20.94 -2.50
CA LEU A 246 -6.73 19.77 -2.72
C LEU A 246 -6.67 18.89 -1.46
N ILE A 247 -6.99 17.62 -1.58
CA ILE A 247 -6.98 16.64 -0.49
C ILE A 247 -5.70 15.77 -0.58
N ALA A 248 -5.43 15.20 -1.77
CA ALA A 248 -4.31 14.30 -1.96
C ALA A 248 -3.86 14.30 -3.42
N ALA A 249 -2.59 13.95 -3.64
CA ALA A 249 -2.07 13.65 -4.96
C ALA A 249 -1.20 12.38 -4.94
N ASP A 250 -1.22 11.65 -6.06
CA ASP A 250 -0.38 10.47 -6.28
C ASP A 250 -0.08 10.34 -7.78
N THR A 251 0.83 9.42 -8.15
CA THR A 251 1.16 9.11 -9.55
C THR A 251 0.60 7.75 -9.95
N ASP A 252 0.56 7.42 -11.23
CA ASP A 252 0.50 6.01 -11.63
C ASP A 252 1.84 5.30 -11.32
N ALA A 253 1.86 3.98 -11.41
CA ALA A 253 3.06 3.19 -11.10
C ALA A 253 4.24 3.53 -12.02
N ALA A 254 3.99 4.00 -13.23
CA ALA A 254 5.00 4.44 -14.18
C ALA A 254 5.48 5.87 -13.93
N GLY A 255 4.80 6.63 -13.06
CA GLY A 255 5.10 8.05 -12.82
C GLY A 255 4.83 8.94 -14.04
N GLN A 256 3.96 8.51 -14.96
CA GLN A 256 3.65 9.26 -16.17
C GLN A 256 2.46 10.21 -15.97
N ARG A 257 1.52 9.85 -15.13
CA ARG A 257 0.35 10.66 -14.82
C ARG A 257 0.32 11.00 -13.34
N VAL A 258 -0.13 12.21 -13.03
CA VAL A 258 -0.38 12.69 -11.67
C VAL A 258 -1.88 12.83 -11.49
N PHE A 259 -2.38 12.31 -10.39
CA PHE A 259 -3.77 12.37 -9.98
C PHE A 259 -3.88 13.31 -8.79
N ALA A 260 -4.81 14.26 -8.84
CA ALA A 260 -5.08 15.20 -7.76
C ALA A 260 -6.56 15.15 -7.38
N ALA A 261 -6.85 14.67 -6.17
CA ALA A 261 -8.22 14.61 -5.64
C ALA A 261 -8.54 15.89 -4.87
N VAL A 262 -9.69 16.49 -5.16
CA VAL A 262 -10.18 17.70 -4.48
C VAL A 262 -11.47 17.40 -3.71
N GLY A 263 -11.69 18.14 -2.62
CA GLY A 263 -12.81 17.89 -1.71
C GLY A 263 -14.20 18.07 -2.32
N SER A 264 -14.31 18.75 -3.47
CA SER A 264 -15.57 18.90 -4.22
C SER A 264 -16.00 17.63 -4.95
N GLY A 265 -15.25 16.53 -4.88
CA GLY A 265 -15.58 15.28 -5.56
C GLY A 265 -15.07 15.23 -7.01
N THR A 266 -13.94 15.83 -7.29
CA THR A 266 -13.29 15.74 -8.61
C THR A 266 -11.89 15.20 -8.47
N VAL A 267 -11.46 14.35 -9.41
CA VAL A 267 -10.07 13.97 -9.58
C VAL A 267 -9.57 14.53 -10.90
N PHE A 268 -8.52 15.35 -10.83
CA PHE A 268 -7.81 15.85 -11.99
C PHE A 268 -6.67 14.89 -12.35
N ILE A 269 -6.45 14.70 -13.64
CA ILE A 269 -5.41 13.82 -14.19
C ILE A 269 -4.53 14.64 -15.10
N PHE A 270 -3.28 14.79 -14.72
CA PHE A 270 -2.24 15.50 -15.45
C PHE A 270 -1.31 14.51 -16.11
N ASP A 271 -1.16 14.61 -17.43
CA ASP A 271 -0.14 13.87 -18.16
C ASP A 271 1.18 14.65 -18.09
N ARG A 272 2.25 14.01 -17.63
CA ARG A 272 3.56 14.65 -17.50
C ARG A 272 4.25 14.91 -18.84
N SER A 273 3.75 14.31 -19.91
CA SER A 273 4.19 14.67 -21.28
C SER A 273 3.62 16.00 -21.76
N GLY A 274 2.66 16.58 -21.03
CA GLY A 274 2.00 17.83 -21.32
C GLY A 274 0.56 17.65 -21.83
N GLY A 275 -0.12 18.77 -22.02
CA GLY A 275 -1.51 18.81 -22.45
C GLY A 275 -2.47 19.28 -21.34
N PRO A 276 -3.73 19.54 -21.67
CA PRO A 276 -4.72 19.96 -20.69
C PRO A 276 -5.06 18.81 -19.74
N PRO A 277 -5.32 19.08 -18.45
CA PRO A 277 -5.73 18.05 -17.51
C PRO A 277 -7.10 17.50 -17.87
N ALA A 278 -7.29 16.19 -17.67
CA ALA A 278 -8.62 15.59 -17.67
C ALA A 278 -9.21 15.68 -16.26
N ALA A 279 -10.53 15.87 -16.16
CA ALA A 279 -11.24 15.91 -14.88
C ALA A 279 -12.34 14.85 -14.85
N ILE A 280 -12.42 14.12 -13.73
CA ILE A 280 -13.45 13.10 -13.51
C ILE A 280 -14.17 13.42 -12.21
N ALA A 281 -15.48 13.59 -12.30
CA ALA A 281 -16.31 13.77 -11.12
C ALA A 281 -16.61 12.42 -10.44
N CYS A 282 -16.57 12.40 -9.12
CA CYS A 282 -17.11 11.34 -8.29
C CYS A 282 -18.31 11.86 -7.50
N ALA A 283 -19.30 11.01 -7.28
CA ALA A 283 -20.42 11.32 -6.38
C ALA A 283 -20.01 11.11 -4.92
N CYS A 284 -18.81 11.56 -4.54
CA CYS A 284 -18.19 11.31 -3.26
C CYS A 284 -17.46 12.55 -2.72
N ALA A 285 -17.14 12.56 -1.45
CA ALA A 285 -16.16 13.44 -0.85
C ALA A 285 -14.85 12.67 -0.65
N PRO A 286 -13.83 12.86 -1.50
CA PRO A 286 -12.56 12.17 -1.35
C PRO A 286 -11.92 12.45 0.00
N THR A 287 -11.41 11.41 0.65
CA THR A 287 -10.62 11.50 1.88
C THR A 287 -9.14 11.28 1.62
N GLY A 288 -8.78 10.81 0.43
CA GLY A 288 -7.41 10.55 0.01
C GLY A 288 -7.32 9.97 -1.39
N LEU A 289 -6.13 9.52 -1.75
CA LEU A 289 -5.82 8.66 -2.89
C LEU A 289 -5.05 7.46 -2.35
N PHE A 290 -5.74 6.35 -2.16
CA PHE A 290 -5.16 5.12 -1.62
C PHE A 290 -4.94 4.14 -2.76
N ARG A 291 -3.69 3.87 -3.07
CA ARG A 291 -3.32 3.02 -4.21
C ARG A 291 -3.89 1.60 -4.03
N LEU A 292 -4.45 1.07 -5.11
CA LEU A 292 -4.86 -0.31 -5.25
C LEU A 292 -4.02 -1.01 -6.33
N ALA A 293 -4.25 -2.30 -6.57
CA ALA A 293 -3.57 -3.04 -7.62
C ALA A 293 -3.93 -2.51 -9.02
N GLY A 294 -3.02 -2.68 -9.99
CA GLY A 294 -3.26 -2.30 -11.39
C GLY A 294 -2.56 -1.02 -11.84
N GLY A 295 -1.68 -0.44 -11.01
CA GLY A 295 -0.80 0.66 -11.42
C GLY A 295 -1.42 2.06 -11.41
N ALA A 296 -2.68 2.22 -11.81
CA ALA A 296 -3.41 3.50 -11.83
C ALA A 296 -4.85 3.33 -11.30
N THR A 297 -4.99 2.57 -10.23
CA THR A 297 -6.26 2.36 -9.53
C THR A 297 -6.14 2.89 -8.11
N PHE A 298 -7.11 3.69 -7.66
CA PHE A 298 -7.08 4.34 -6.36
C PHE A 298 -8.45 4.27 -5.68
N SER A 299 -8.49 3.95 -4.40
CA SER A 299 -9.64 4.28 -3.57
C SER A 299 -9.61 5.76 -3.22
N LEU A 300 -10.73 6.44 -3.33
CA LEU A 300 -10.90 7.86 -2.99
C LEU A 300 -11.44 8.06 -1.58
N THR A 301 -12.08 7.04 -1.04
CA THR A 301 -12.71 7.08 0.28
C THR A 301 -12.17 5.96 1.16
N GLU A 302 -12.23 6.15 2.46
CA GLU A 302 -12.00 5.08 3.42
C GLU A 302 -13.22 4.17 3.49
N LEU A 303 -13.04 2.94 3.98
CA LEU A 303 -14.15 2.00 4.19
C LEU A 303 -15.07 2.52 5.30
N ALA A 304 -16.32 2.73 4.95
CA ALA A 304 -17.38 3.17 5.84
C ALA A 304 -18.67 2.35 5.58
N ALA A 305 -19.80 2.82 6.07
CA ALA A 305 -21.09 2.16 5.83
C ALA A 305 -21.54 2.22 4.36
N GLY A 306 -21.02 3.17 3.59
CA GLY A 306 -21.30 3.33 2.15
C GLY A 306 -20.33 2.53 1.26
N PRO A 307 -20.54 2.59 -0.06
CA PRO A 307 -19.65 1.98 -1.02
C PRO A 307 -18.27 2.66 -1.00
N LEU A 308 -17.23 1.89 -1.32
CA LEU A 308 -15.90 2.42 -1.55
C LEU A 308 -15.82 2.99 -2.96
N GLU A 309 -15.51 4.26 -3.09
CA GLU A 309 -15.36 4.90 -4.39
C GLU A 309 -13.95 4.69 -4.93
N VAL A 310 -13.86 4.16 -6.13
CA VAL A 310 -12.59 3.78 -6.76
C VAL A 310 -12.47 4.45 -8.12
N LEU A 311 -11.33 5.13 -8.33
CA LEU A 311 -10.88 5.57 -9.65
C LEU A 311 -10.11 4.43 -10.33
N ASP A 312 -10.57 3.98 -11.48
CA ASP A 312 -9.84 3.08 -12.38
C ASP A 312 -9.35 3.89 -13.58
N ALA A 313 -8.05 4.12 -13.66
CA ALA A 313 -7.41 4.87 -14.72
C ALA A 313 -6.38 4.04 -15.50
N ASN A 314 -6.46 2.70 -15.45
CA ASN A 314 -5.56 1.82 -16.22
C ASN A 314 -5.82 1.87 -17.73
N SER A 315 -7.03 2.26 -18.13
CA SER A 315 -7.43 2.53 -19.50
C SER A 315 -8.13 3.89 -19.58
N ALA A 316 -9.29 3.99 -20.22
CA ALA A 316 -10.11 5.19 -20.12
C ALA A 316 -10.54 5.40 -18.67
N PRO A 317 -10.18 6.53 -18.06
CA PRO A 317 -10.43 6.77 -16.64
C PRO A 317 -11.93 6.77 -16.32
N ARG A 318 -12.31 6.10 -15.22
CA ARG A 318 -13.72 5.98 -14.79
C ARG A 318 -13.82 5.82 -13.27
N MET A 319 -14.96 6.22 -12.74
CA MET A 319 -15.34 5.95 -11.35
C MET A 319 -16.12 4.64 -11.25
N VAL A 320 -15.83 3.84 -10.24
CA VAL A 320 -16.54 2.61 -9.91
C VAL A 320 -16.76 2.52 -8.40
N ALA A 321 -17.94 2.02 -8.01
CA ALA A 321 -18.26 1.79 -6.61
C ALA A 321 -18.05 0.31 -6.26
N VAL A 322 -17.38 0.05 -5.14
CA VAL A 322 -17.23 -1.28 -4.54
C VAL A 322 -18.19 -1.37 -3.36
N PRO A 323 -19.14 -2.31 -3.36
CA PRO A 323 -20.11 -2.44 -2.28
C PRO A 323 -19.42 -2.66 -0.91
N PRO A 324 -20.05 -2.15 0.17
CA PRO A 324 -19.57 -2.46 1.52
C PRO A 324 -19.66 -3.96 1.80
N PRO A 325 -18.90 -4.47 2.78
CA PRO A 325 -18.98 -5.89 3.13
C PRO A 325 -20.41 -6.26 3.55
N VAL A 326 -20.90 -7.38 3.03
CA VAL A 326 -22.21 -7.92 3.44
C VAL A 326 -22.10 -8.28 4.92
N GLN A 327 -22.85 -7.60 5.78
CA GLN A 327 -22.98 -8.00 7.17
C GLN A 327 -23.70 -9.36 7.20
N ALA A 328 -23.06 -10.38 7.77
CA ALA A 328 -23.74 -11.65 8.01
C ALA A 328 -24.98 -11.36 8.88
N ALA A 329 -26.16 -11.69 8.38
CA ALA A 329 -27.36 -11.60 9.19
C ALA A 329 -27.14 -12.43 10.47
N PRO A 330 -27.49 -11.91 11.67
CA PRO A 330 -27.41 -12.70 12.87
C PRO A 330 -28.23 -13.97 12.65
N LEU A 331 -27.63 -15.13 12.89
CA LEU A 331 -28.34 -16.41 12.82
C LEU A 331 -29.56 -16.31 13.72
N PRO A 332 -30.78 -16.66 13.25
CA PRO A 332 -31.96 -16.65 14.08
C PRO A 332 -31.65 -17.52 15.29
N GLY A 333 -31.72 -16.90 16.49
CA GLY A 333 -31.37 -17.53 17.75
C GLY A 333 -32.16 -18.82 17.89
N GLY A 334 -31.46 -19.95 17.91
CA GLY A 334 -32.03 -21.22 18.29
C GLY A 334 -32.46 -21.10 19.73
N HIS A 335 -33.75 -20.93 19.93
CA HIS A 335 -34.35 -21.14 21.25
C HIS A 335 -34.04 -22.59 21.69
N ARG A 336 -33.21 -22.72 22.72
CA ARG A 336 -33.11 -23.95 23.51
C ARG A 336 -34.14 -23.90 24.62
#